data_0df0881ce3b58436d84177d054ff7288
#
_entry.id   0df0881ce3b58436d84177d054ff7288
#
_cell.length_a   1.000
_cell.length_b   1.000
_cell.length_c   1.000
_cell.angle_alpha   90.00
_cell.angle_beta   90.00
_cell.angle_gamma   90.00
#
_symmetry.space_group_name_H-M   'P 1'
#
loop_
_entity.id
_entity.type
_entity.pdbx_description
1 polymer ?
#
loop_
_entity_poly.entity_id
_entity_poly.type
_entity_poly.pdbx_seq_one_letter_code
_entity_poly.pdbx_strand_id
1 'polypeptide(L)'
;TKGKEGLLKTLMKGKSLNETQKTHTKGGGVIHTVDNNVLLGPNAIEVPDREDFTTDMESIQDIVTKQKIIQDKLGMGDVITYFAGERPATYEEDFVVRRGIFTKNIIEVAGIQSPGITTAPAVAKDVERWAIMFLGKQEKVKVNENYNPKHKSVPHLADMSEEERNELIKKNPAYGEIVCRCEEISKGEILDAVRSAVPVYTVDAIKRRVRPGMGRCQGGFCGPTVVKILAEEKGCSVEEITKGNDYSVILYNKTKKGAETNV
;
A
#
# COMPACT_ATOMS: atom_id res chain seq x y z
N THR A 1 16.16 1.25 -0.70
CA THR A 1 17.56 1.42 -0.23
C THR A 1 17.74 2.81 0.35
N LYS A 2 17.64 2.93 1.69
CA LYS A 2 17.77 4.20 2.41
C LYS A 2 19.26 4.61 2.48
N GLY A 3 19.56 5.91 2.34
CA GLY A 3 20.93 6.43 2.33
C GLY A 3 21.57 6.52 0.94
N LYS A 4 20.84 6.19 -0.11
CA LYS A 4 21.26 6.34 -1.51
C LYS A 4 20.41 7.36 -2.27
N GLU A 5 19.68 8.18 -1.56
CA GLU A 5 18.67 9.11 -2.07
C GLU A 5 19.25 10.13 -3.06
N GLY A 6 20.47 10.54 -2.84
CA GLY A 6 21.15 11.49 -3.73
C GLY A 6 21.63 10.93 -5.07
N LEU A 7 21.53 9.59 -5.29
CA LEU A 7 22.03 8.96 -6.50
C LEU A 7 21.12 9.18 -7.73
N LEU A 8 19.83 9.38 -7.50
CA LEU A 8 18.86 9.57 -8.57
C LEU A 8 17.88 10.69 -8.22
N LYS A 9 17.57 11.52 -9.20
CA LYS A 9 16.57 12.59 -9.08
C LYS A 9 15.35 12.36 -9.98
N THR A 10 15.42 11.37 -10.86
CA THR A 10 14.38 11.09 -11.86
C THR A 10 14.19 9.58 -12.01
N LEU A 11 13.04 9.19 -12.56
CA LEU A 11 12.79 7.82 -12.99
C LEU A 11 13.78 7.43 -14.09
N MET A 12 14.53 6.37 -13.88
CA MET A 12 15.37 5.75 -14.90
C MET A 12 14.83 4.36 -15.24
N LYS A 13 14.57 4.14 -16.52
CA LYS A 13 14.06 2.87 -17.04
C LYS A 13 15.16 2.14 -17.77
N GLY A 14 15.46 0.91 -17.33
CA GLY A 14 16.40 0.03 -18.02
C GLY A 14 15.83 -0.52 -19.32
N LYS A 15 16.71 -0.75 -20.29
CA LYS A 15 16.34 -1.50 -21.50
C LYS A 15 16.15 -2.96 -21.13
N SER A 16 15.10 -3.61 -21.66
CA SER A 16 14.95 -5.05 -21.52
C SER A 16 16.13 -5.76 -22.21
N LEU A 17 16.84 -6.61 -21.48
CA LEU A 17 18.00 -7.33 -22.01
C LEU A 17 17.62 -8.59 -22.81
N ASN A 18 16.35 -9.00 -22.76
CA ASN A 18 15.87 -10.22 -23.41
C ASN A 18 14.82 -9.90 -24.47
N GLU A 19 15.27 -9.59 -25.69
CA GLU A 19 14.39 -9.52 -26.87
C GLU A 19 13.84 -10.89 -27.30
N THR A 20 14.37 -11.99 -26.74
CA THR A 20 14.02 -13.37 -27.13
C THR A 20 12.94 -14.03 -26.28
N GLN A 21 12.69 -13.54 -25.07
CA GLN A 21 11.55 -13.97 -24.27
C GLN A 21 10.45 -12.91 -24.39
N LYS A 22 9.31 -13.30 -24.97
CA LYS A 22 8.05 -12.57 -24.89
C LYS A 22 7.54 -12.56 -23.43
N THR A 23 8.31 -11.98 -22.54
CA THR A 23 7.87 -11.75 -21.18
C THR A 23 7.12 -10.42 -21.16
N HIS A 24 5.95 -10.42 -20.57
CA HIS A 24 5.08 -9.25 -20.35
C HIS A 24 5.71 -8.16 -19.47
N THR A 25 7.02 -8.18 -19.33
CA THR A 25 7.78 -7.29 -18.46
C THR A 25 8.08 -5.96 -19.15
N LYS A 26 7.87 -4.89 -18.44
CA LYS A 26 8.24 -3.53 -18.87
C LYS A 26 9.72 -3.19 -18.59
N GLY A 27 10.56 -4.17 -18.30
CA GLY A 27 12.02 -4.02 -18.14
C GLY A 27 12.51 -3.49 -16.79
N GLY A 28 11.60 -3.22 -15.86
CA GLY A 28 11.98 -2.65 -14.55
C GLY A 28 12.54 -1.23 -14.63
N GLY A 29 12.95 -0.70 -13.49
CA GLY A 29 13.52 0.63 -13.38
C GLY A 29 14.11 0.91 -12.01
N VAL A 30 14.70 2.08 -11.89
CA VAL A 30 15.19 2.64 -10.61
C VAL A 30 14.43 3.92 -10.37
N ILE A 31 13.70 4.01 -9.27
CA ILE A 31 12.78 5.11 -8.95
C ILE A 31 13.19 5.71 -7.61
N HIS A 32 13.36 7.01 -7.56
CA HIS A 32 13.42 7.75 -6.31
C HIS A 32 12.00 7.98 -5.79
N THR A 33 11.73 7.54 -4.57
CA THR A 33 10.41 7.69 -3.96
C THR A 33 10.29 9.03 -3.22
N VAL A 34 9.08 9.48 -2.99
CA VAL A 34 8.80 10.71 -2.21
C VAL A 34 9.30 10.61 -0.76
N ASP A 35 9.50 9.40 -0.26
CA ASP A 35 9.98 9.14 1.10
C ASP A 35 11.51 8.95 1.18
N ASN A 36 12.24 9.47 0.20
CA ASN A 36 13.69 9.40 0.12
C ASN A 36 14.25 7.96 0.16
N ASN A 37 13.56 7.03 -0.48
CA ASN A 37 14.05 5.69 -0.73
C ASN A 37 14.27 5.47 -2.23
N VAL A 38 15.00 4.43 -2.58
CA VAL A 38 15.14 3.99 -3.97
C VAL A 38 14.41 2.67 -4.14
N LEU A 39 13.49 2.62 -5.11
CA LEU A 39 12.74 1.43 -5.49
C LEU A 39 13.37 0.82 -6.75
N LEU A 40 13.64 -0.47 -6.71
CA LEU A 40 14.19 -1.25 -7.84
C LEU A 40 13.15 -2.22 -8.36
N GLY A 41 13.06 -2.38 -9.67
CA GLY A 41 12.16 -3.32 -10.32
C GLY A 41 11.02 -2.65 -11.08
N PRO A 42 9.93 -3.37 -11.31
CA PRO A 42 9.69 -4.78 -10.97
C PRO A 42 10.34 -5.77 -11.94
N ASN A 43 10.32 -7.06 -11.60
CA ASN A 43 10.26 -8.13 -12.57
C ASN A 43 8.78 -8.43 -12.93
N ALA A 44 8.53 -9.44 -13.78
CA ALA A 44 7.19 -9.96 -14.04
C ALA A 44 7.31 -11.47 -14.30
N ILE A 45 6.65 -12.25 -13.46
CA ILE A 45 6.64 -13.71 -13.55
C ILE A 45 5.18 -14.12 -13.53
N GLU A 46 4.79 -14.99 -14.47
CA GLU A 46 3.45 -15.57 -14.47
C GLU A 46 3.34 -16.60 -13.35
N VAL A 47 2.27 -16.49 -12.55
CA VAL A 47 1.95 -17.41 -11.46
C VAL A 47 0.52 -17.94 -11.65
N PRO A 48 0.26 -19.23 -11.37
CA PRO A 48 -1.07 -19.81 -11.53
C PRO A 48 -2.04 -19.42 -10.42
N ASP A 49 -1.52 -19.08 -9.24
CA ASP A 49 -2.31 -18.64 -8.09
C ASP A 49 -2.53 -17.13 -8.13
N ARG A 50 -3.74 -16.69 -7.83
CA ARG A 50 -4.12 -15.26 -7.80
C ARG A 50 -3.80 -14.57 -6.49
N GLU A 51 -3.29 -15.31 -5.52
CA GLU A 51 -2.91 -14.80 -4.20
C GLU A 51 -1.47 -15.17 -3.83
N ASP A 52 -0.62 -15.41 -4.83
CA ASP A 52 0.81 -15.67 -4.62
C ASP A 52 1.59 -14.37 -4.47
N PHE A 53 1.75 -13.93 -3.24
CA PHE A 53 2.59 -12.79 -2.86
C PHE A 53 3.97 -13.20 -2.37
N THR A 54 4.38 -14.43 -2.65
CA THR A 54 5.70 -14.92 -2.25
C THR A 54 6.82 -14.15 -2.93
N THR A 55 7.94 -14.10 -2.27
CA THR A 55 9.17 -13.50 -2.79
C THR A 55 10.28 -14.52 -2.69
N ASP A 56 11.07 -14.64 -3.73
CA ASP A 56 12.23 -15.53 -3.76
C ASP A 56 13.53 -14.74 -3.94
N MET A 57 14.60 -15.32 -3.44
CA MET A 57 15.90 -14.66 -3.42
C MET A 57 16.49 -14.53 -4.83
N GLU A 58 16.23 -15.48 -5.72
CA GLU A 58 16.73 -15.48 -7.09
C GLU A 58 16.15 -14.28 -7.87
N SER A 59 14.82 -14.08 -7.79
CA SER A 59 14.15 -12.92 -8.38
C SER A 59 14.68 -11.60 -7.84
N ILE A 60 14.92 -11.51 -6.54
CA ILE A 60 15.44 -10.29 -5.92
C ILE A 60 16.88 -9.99 -6.41
N GLN A 61 17.73 -11.00 -6.46
CA GLN A 61 19.11 -10.88 -6.97
C GLN A 61 19.13 -10.50 -8.45
N ASP A 62 18.25 -11.07 -9.25
CA ASP A 62 18.09 -10.73 -10.68
C ASP A 62 17.69 -9.28 -10.87
N ILE A 63 16.69 -8.80 -10.11
CA ILE A 63 16.28 -7.39 -10.13
C ILE A 63 17.46 -6.47 -9.81
N VAL A 64 18.16 -6.72 -8.70
CA VAL A 64 19.30 -5.88 -8.29
C VAL A 64 20.39 -5.90 -9.35
N THR A 65 20.71 -7.08 -9.89
CA THR A 65 21.76 -7.25 -10.91
C THR A 65 21.44 -6.48 -12.19
N LYS A 66 20.19 -6.58 -12.67
CA LYS A 66 19.74 -5.86 -13.86
C LYS A 66 19.78 -4.34 -13.66
N GLN A 67 19.43 -3.86 -12.49
CA GLN A 67 19.41 -2.42 -12.20
C GLN A 67 20.81 -1.83 -11.92
N LYS A 68 21.83 -2.65 -11.65
CA LYS A 68 23.24 -2.20 -11.60
C LYS A 68 23.75 -1.59 -12.92
N ILE A 69 23.15 -1.94 -14.04
CA ILE A 69 23.46 -1.33 -15.35
C ILE A 69 23.12 0.17 -15.32
N ILE A 70 22.06 0.57 -14.58
CA ILE A 70 21.62 1.95 -14.45
C ILE A 70 22.38 2.66 -13.33
N GLN A 71 22.59 1.95 -12.21
CA GLN A 71 23.25 2.48 -11.02
C GLN A 71 24.12 1.42 -10.36
N ASP A 72 25.40 1.47 -10.62
CA ASP A 72 26.42 0.48 -10.17
C ASP A 72 26.67 0.47 -8.65
N LYS A 73 26.36 1.59 -7.98
CA LYS A 73 26.53 1.74 -6.53
C LYS A 73 25.46 1.05 -5.69
N LEU A 74 24.40 0.54 -6.32
CA LEU A 74 23.36 -0.20 -5.62
C LEU A 74 23.73 -1.69 -5.51
N GLY A 75 23.46 -2.29 -4.36
CA GLY A 75 23.76 -3.69 -4.10
C GLY A 75 22.78 -4.35 -3.13
N MET A 76 22.89 -5.65 -2.96
CA MET A 76 22.05 -6.42 -2.02
C MET A 76 22.13 -5.91 -0.59
N GLY A 77 23.29 -5.40 -0.16
CA GLY A 77 23.46 -4.82 1.17
C GLY A 77 22.68 -3.54 1.44
N ASP A 78 22.16 -2.90 0.38
CA ASP A 78 21.36 -1.69 0.48
C ASP A 78 19.84 -1.99 0.55
N VAL A 79 19.44 -3.24 0.33
CA VAL A 79 18.03 -3.65 0.34
C VAL A 79 17.52 -3.65 1.79
N ILE A 80 16.50 -2.84 2.05
CA ILE A 80 15.85 -2.78 3.36
C ILE A 80 14.58 -3.61 3.42
N THR A 81 13.92 -3.81 2.29
CA THR A 81 12.72 -4.63 2.16
C THR A 81 12.50 -5.03 0.70
N TYR A 82 11.71 -6.06 0.51
CA TYR A 82 11.22 -6.51 -0.79
C TYR A 82 9.77 -6.99 -0.66
N PHE A 83 9.05 -6.94 -1.75
CA PHE A 83 7.65 -7.33 -1.78
C PHE A 83 7.24 -7.76 -3.19
N ALA A 84 6.24 -8.60 -3.27
CA ALA A 84 5.54 -8.97 -4.48
C ALA A 84 4.12 -8.41 -4.47
N GLY A 85 3.52 -8.31 -5.63
CA GLY A 85 2.14 -7.91 -5.82
C GLY A 85 1.64 -8.47 -7.13
N GLU A 86 0.38 -8.84 -7.18
CA GLU A 86 -0.23 -9.39 -8.36
C GLU A 86 -0.60 -8.32 -9.38
N ARG A 87 -0.39 -8.64 -10.62
CA ARG A 87 -0.76 -7.82 -11.75
C ARG A 87 -1.92 -8.48 -12.50
N PRO A 88 -3.13 -7.90 -12.51
CA PRO A 88 -4.30 -8.49 -13.13
C PRO A 88 -4.25 -8.34 -14.65
N ALA A 89 -3.37 -9.09 -15.33
CA ALA A 89 -3.29 -9.10 -16.76
C ALA A 89 -4.42 -9.94 -17.37
N THR A 90 -4.99 -9.49 -18.49
CA THR A 90 -5.86 -10.29 -19.37
C THR A 90 -5.03 -10.98 -20.43
N TYR A 91 -5.59 -11.95 -21.12
CA TYR A 91 -4.93 -12.61 -22.25
C TYR A 91 -4.62 -11.64 -23.39
N GLU A 92 -5.47 -10.64 -23.56
CA GLU A 92 -5.30 -9.59 -24.58
C GLU A 92 -4.31 -8.50 -24.14
N GLU A 93 -3.85 -8.54 -22.89
CA GLU A 93 -2.96 -7.55 -22.25
C GLU A 93 -3.50 -6.11 -22.26
N ASP A 94 -4.80 -5.96 -22.38
CA ASP A 94 -5.46 -4.67 -22.42
C ASP A 94 -6.53 -4.56 -21.31
N PHE A 95 -6.97 -3.33 -21.04
CA PHE A 95 -8.03 -3.06 -20.10
C PHE A 95 -9.37 -3.51 -20.67
N VAL A 96 -10.12 -4.25 -19.87
CA VAL A 96 -11.52 -4.55 -20.15
C VAL A 96 -12.39 -3.51 -19.45
N VAL A 97 -12.85 -2.51 -20.17
CA VAL A 97 -13.75 -1.47 -19.64
C VAL A 97 -14.99 -1.42 -20.55
N ARG A 98 -16.06 -2.10 -20.13
CA ARG A 98 -17.25 -2.25 -20.97
C ARG A 98 -18.51 -2.56 -20.16
N ARG A 99 -19.66 -2.42 -20.81
CA ARG A 99 -20.90 -3.01 -20.29
C ARG A 99 -20.90 -4.51 -20.54
N GLY A 100 -21.44 -5.27 -19.60
CA GLY A 100 -21.52 -6.72 -19.71
C GLY A 100 -22.19 -7.17 -21.02
N ILE A 101 -21.59 -8.13 -21.70
CA ILE A 101 -22.06 -8.63 -22.98
C ILE A 101 -23.33 -9.47 -22.78
N PHE A 102 -23.32 -10.35 -21.80
CA PHE A 102 -24.40 -11.29 -21.52
C PHE A 102 -25.35 -10.80 -20.44
N THR A 103 -24.87 -9.98 -19.53
CA THR A 103 -25.62 -9.49 -18.36
C THR A 103 -25.78 -7.97 -18.45
N LYS A 104 -27.02 -7.50 -18.63
CA LYS A 104 -27.32 -6.10 -18.94
C LYS A 104 -27.06 -5.12 -17.80
N ASN A 105 -27.00 -5.58 -16.55
CA ASN A 105 -26.83 -4.77 -15.34
C ASN A 105 -25.43 -4.92 -14.73
N ILE A 106 -24.44 -5.32 -15.51
CA ILE A 106 -23.05 -5.37 -15.11
C ILE A 106 -22.24 -4.37 -15.92
N ILE A 107 -21.28 -3.72 -15.26
CA ILE A 107 -20.19 -2.97 -15.86
C ILE A 107 -18.90 -3.72 -15.48
N GLU A 108 -18.17 -4.16 -16.50
CA GLU A 108 -16.92 -4.86 -16.34
C GLU A 108 -15.76 -3.86 -16.36
N VAL A 109 -14.96 -3.86 -15.29
CA VAL A 109 -13.69 -3.13 -15.18
C VAL A 109 -12.64 -4.12 -14.71
N ALA A 110 -11.92 -4.71 -15.64
CA ALA A 110 -10.98 -5.80 -15.38
C ALA A 110 -9.67 -5.62 -16.16
N GLY A 111 -8.66 -6.37 -15.80
CA GLY A 111 -7.35 -6.30 -16.45
C GLY A 111 -6.65 -4.95 -16.25
N ILE A 112 -7.00 -4.20 -15.23
CA ILE A 112 -6.46 -2.87 -14.98
C ILE A 112 -5.06 -3.00 -14.36
N GLN A 113 -4.10 -3.13 -15.22
CA GLN A 113 -2.68 -3.12 -14.88
C GLN A 113 -2.10 -1.69 -15.03
N SER A 114 -0.78 -1.55 -15.14
CA SER A 114 -0.17 -0.23 -15.38
C SER A 114 -0.55 0.29 -16.79
N PRO A 115 -1.00 1.55 -16.91
CA PRO A 115 -1.00 2.67 -15.94
C PRO A 115 -2.37 2.90 -15.25
N GLY A 116 -2.95 1.91 -14.64
CA GLY A 116 -4.31 1.92 -14.09
C GLY A 116 -4.62 3.10 -13.16
N ILE A 117 -3.74 3.43 -12.23
CA ILE A 117 -3.94 4.56 -11.31
C ILE A 117 -4.09 5.87 -12.08
N THR A 118 -3.26 6.10 -13.09
CA THR A 118 -3.30 7.32 -13.91
C THR A 118 -4.57 7.39 -14.77
N THR A 119 -5.07 6.23 -15.25
CA THR A 119 -6.28 6.17 -16.09
C THR A 119 -7.57 6.06 -15.30
N ALA A 120 -7.51 5.76 -14.00
CA ALA A 120 -8.68 5.56 -13.15
C ALA A 120 -9.73 6.69 -13.23
N PRO A 121 -9.37 7.99 -13.27
CA PRO A 121 -10.36 9.06 -13.42
C PRO A 121 -11.12 9.02 -14.75
N ALA A 122 -10.49 8.59 -15.83
CA ALA A 122 -11.15 8.45 -17.13
C ALA A 122 -12.10 7.24 -17.14
N VAL A 123 -11.64 6.10 -16.63
CA VAL A 123 -12.46 4.89 -16.48
C VAL A 123 -13.67 5.17 -15.60
N ALA A 124 -13.48 5.90 -14.48
CA ALA A 124 -14.56 6.26 -13.58
C ALA A 124 -15.68 7.06 -14.29
N LYS A 125 -15.35 7.96 -15.21
CA LYS A 125 -16.34 8.72 -16.00
C LYS A 125 -17.18 7.82 -16.91
N ASP A 126 -16.57 6.82 -17.51
CA ASP A 126 -17.29 5.86 -18.35
C ASP A 126 -18.22 4.99 -17.51
N VAL A 127 -17.73 4.51 -16.36
CA VAL A 127 -18.54 3.73 -15.41
C VAL A 127 -19.72 4.55 -14.89
N GLU A 128 -19.49 5.80 -14.47
CA GLU A 128 -20.53 6.73 -14.03
C GLU A 128 -21.61 6.91 -15.10
N ARG A 129 -21.21 7.21 -16.33
CA ARG A 129 -22.13 7.39 -17.45
C ARG A 129 -23.01 6.15 -17.68
N TRP A 130 -22.44 4.97 -17.64
CA TRP A 130 -23.17 3.72 -17.81
C TRP A 130 -24.06 3.40 -16.60
N ALA A 131 -23.59 3.65 -15.39
CA ALA A 131 -24.39 3.47 -14.19
C ALA A 131 -25.63 4.37 -14.19
N ILE A 132 -25.47 5.66 -14.51
CA ILE A 132 -26.60 6.61 -14.66
C ILE A 132 -27.56 6.13 -15.75
N MET A 133 -27.05 5.63 -16.86
CA MET A 133 -27.89 5.09 -17.94
C MET A 133 -28.72 3.87 -17.51
N PHE A 134 -28.15 2.98 -16.68
CA PHE A 134 -28.88 1.84 -16.13
C PHE A 134 -29.93 2.26 -15.10
N LEU A 135 -29.54 3.06 -14.13
CA LEU A 135 -30.41 3.52 -13.04
C LEU A 135 -31.50 4.44 -13.55
N GLY A 136 -31.21 5.34 -14.48
CA GLY A 136 -32.15 6.27 -15.06
C GLY A 136 -33.27 5.61 -15.85
N LYS A 137 -33.17 4.32 -16.21
CA LYS A 137 -34.24 3.51 -16.80
C LYS A 137 -35.23 2.96 -15.76
N GLN A 138 -34.79 2.86 -14.51
CA GLN A 138 -35.58 2.31 -13.42
C GLN A 138 -36.13 3.40 -12.51
N GLU A 139 -35.26 4.36 -12.16
CA GLU A 139 -35.60 5.49 -11.29
C GLU A 139 -34.90 6.76 -11.78
N LYS A 140 -35.50 7.92 -11.43
CA LYS A 140 -34.89 9.21 -11.76
C LYS A 140 -33.65 9.45 -10.90
N VAL A 141 -32.47 9.35 -11.49
CA VAL A 141 -31.19 9.65 -10.81
C VAL A 141 -31.16 11.14 -10.46
N LYS A 142 -30.94 11.45 -9.20
CA LYS A 142 -30.80 12.81 -8.67
C LYS A 142 -29.39 13.05 -8.16
N VAL A 143 -28.93 14.29 -8.28
CA VAL A 143 -27.67 14.72 -7.65
C VAL A 143 -27.83 14.66 -6.13
N ASN A 144 -26.82 14.12 -5.44
CA ASN A 144 -26.78 14.17 -3.98
C ASN A 144 -26.27 15.56 -3.54
N GLU A 145 -27.19 16.41 -3.10
CA GLU A 145 -26.89 17.79 -2.66
C GLU A 145 -25.97 17.82 -1.41
N ASN A 146 -25.95 16.74 -0.63
CA ASN A 146 -25.09 16.60 0.56
C ASN A 146 -23.72 15.97 0.24
N TYR A 147 -23.41 15.75 -1.05
CA TYR A 147 -22.12 15.17 -1.42
C TYR A 147 -20.98 16.13 -1.12
N ASN A 148 -20.06 15.69 -0.28
CA ASN A 148 -18.84 16.44 0.01
C ASN A 148 -17.64 15.76 -0.68
N PRO A 149 -17.07 16.34 -1.74
CA PRO A 149 -15.93 15.78 -2.44
C PRO A 149 -14.60 15.96 -1.67
N LYS A 150 -14.60 16.76 -0.59
CA LYS A 150 -13.39 17.03 0.17
C LYS A 150 -13.14 15.91 1.17
N HIS A 151 -12.04 15.21 1.00
CA HIS A 151 -11.53 14.26 1.99
C HIS A 151 -10.52 14.95 2.90
N LYS A 152 -10.70 14.81 4.21
CA LYS A 152 -9.73 15.27 5.19
C LYS A 152 -8.65 14.20 5.35
N SER A 153 -7.42 14.51 4.95
CA SER A 153 -6.27 13.63 5.18
C SER A 153 -5.91 13.56 6.66
N VAL A 154 -5.28 12.46 7.05
CA VAL A 154 -4.63 12.37 8.36
C VAL A 154 -3.50 13.39 8.40
N PRO A 155 -3.40 14.22 9.44
CA PRO A 155 -2.25 15.12 9.59
C PRO A 155 -0.94 14.33 9.68
N HIS A 156 0.10 14.78 9.02
CA HIS A 156 1.41 14.12 9.05
C HIS A 156 2.41 15.00 9.82
N LEU A 157 2.80 14.57 11.02
CA LEU A 157 3.65 15.37 11.91
C LEU A 157 5.01 15.72 11.30
N ALA A 158 5.59 14.80 10.52
CA ALA A 158 6.89 15.03 9.89
C ALA A 158 6.92 16.24 8.95
N ASP A 159 5.76 16.59 8.36
CA ASP A 159 5.62 17.70 7.40
C ASP A 159 5.25 19.04 8.07
N MET A 160 5.03 19.06 9.39
CA MET A 160 4.56 20.23 10.13
C MET A 160 5.71 21.01 10.78
N SER A 161 5.52 22.33 10.94
CA SER A 161 6.37 23.16 11.79
C SER A 161 6.24 22.77 13.26
N GLU A 162 7.17 23.21 14.09
CA GLU A 162 7.12 22.95 15.54
C GLU A 162 5.87 23.56 16.19
N GLU A 163 5.49 24.76 15.76
CA GLU A 163 4.30 25.45 16.25
C GLU A 163 3.02 24.70 15.88
N GLU A 164 2.91 24.21 14.65
CA GLU A 164 1.76 23.42 14.18
C GLU A 164 1.65 22.09 14.93
N ARG A 165 2.77 21.41 15.16
CA ARG A 165 2.83 20.18 15.98
C ARG A 165 2.34 20.45 17.40
N ASN A 166 2.83 21.50 18.04
CA ASN A 166 2.45 21.87 19.39
C ASN A 166 0.96 22.19 19.51
N GLU A 167 0.39 22.91 18.55
CA GLU A 167 -1.05 23.21 18.52
C GLU A 167 -1.89 21.94 18.29
N LEU A 168 -1.42 21.02 17.48
CA LEU A 168 -2.10 19.74 17.27
C LEU A 168 -2.05 18.85 18.51
N ILE A 169 -0.91 18.79 19.19
CA ILE A 169 -0.71 18.03 20.45
C ILE A 169 -1.58 18.59 21.56
N LYS A 170 -1.72 19.92 21.68
CA LYS A 170 -2.64 20.54 22.66
C LYS A 170 -4.09 20.13 22.42
N LYS A 171 -4.51 20.00 21.16
CA LYS A 171 -5.87 19.57 20.79
C LYS A 171 -6.09 18.08 21.00
N ASN A 172 -5.09 17.27 20.71
CA ASN A 172 -5.12 15.81 20.84
C ASN A 172 -3.75 15.28 21.31
N PRO A 173 -3.60 15.00 22.63
CA PRO A 173 -2.33 14.55 23.22
C PRO A 173 -1.74 13.28 22.58
N ALA A 174 -2.57 12.45 21.93
CA ALA A 174 -2.09 11.25 21.23
C ALA A 174 -1.08 11.57 20.11
N TYR A 175 -1.11 12.77 19.55
CA TYR A 175 -0.11 13.23 18.59
C TYR A 175 1.27 13.50 19.22
N GLY A 176 1.34 13.67 20.55
CA GLY A 176 2.60 13.79 21.28
C GLY A 176 3.32 12.45 21.56
N GLU A 177 2.66 11.32 21.32
CA GLU A 177 3.20 9.97 21.55
C GLU A 177 3.76 9.40 20.24
N ILE A 178 5.10 9.43 20.05
CA ILE A 178 5.74 8.88 18.86
C ILE A 178 5.85 7.36 18.95
N VAL A 179 5.12 6.67 18.11
CA VAL A 179 5.10 5.19 17.99
C VAL A 179 6.17 4.69 17.04
N CYS A 180 6.29 5.27 15.85
CA CYS A 180 7.31 4.89 14.89
C CYS A 180 8.39 5.98 14.79
N ARG A 181 9.57 5.71 15.36
CA ARG A 181 10.68 6.68 15.36
C ARG A 181 11.35 6.83 14.00
N CYS A 182 11.35 5.77 13.17
CA CYS A 182 12.00 5.80 11.85
C CYS A 182 11.28 6.68 10.83
N GLU A 183 9.96 6.78 10.97
CA GLU A 183 9.06 7.55 10.08
C GLU A 183 8.37 8.69 10.84
N GLU A 184 8.70 8.90 12.10
CA GLU A 184 8.16 9.96 12.98
C GLU A 184 6.63 9.94 13.12
N ILE A 185 6.04 8.73 13.14
CA ILE A 185 4.58 8.56 13.22
C ILE A 185 4.10 8.50 14.65
N SER A 186 3.12 9.34 14.98
CA SER A 186 2.48 9.40 16.29
C SER A 186 1.33 8.40 16.44
N LYS A 187 0.93 8.18 17.69
CA LYS A 187 -0.29 7.44 18.02
C LYS A 187 -1.53 8.15 17.47
N GLY A 188 -1.56 9.48 17.46
CA GLY A 188 -2.66 10.27 16.91
C GLY A 188 -2.90 9.98 15.45
N GLU A 189 -1.85 9.93 14.63
CA GLU A 189 -1.95 9.57 13.20
C GLU A 189 -2.48 8.15 13.00
N ILE A 190 -2.05 7.19 13.81
CA ILE A 190 -2.55 5.81 13.76
C ILE A 190 -4.03 5.75 14.12
N LEU A 191 -4.45 6.43 15.18
CA LEU A 191 -5.84 6.47 15.62
C LEU A 191 -6.75 7.12 14.56
N ASP A 192 -6.34 8.22 13.97
CA ASP A 192 -7.11 8.88 12.91
C ASP A 192 -7.25 8.00 11.67
N ALA A 193 -6.21 7.23 11.33
CA ALA A 193 -6.28 6.26 10.23
C ALA A 193 -7.23 5.10 10.53
N VAL A 194 -7.20 4.56 11.76
CA VAL A 194 -8.12 3.50 12.20
C VAL A 194 -9.57 3.99 12.19
N ARG A 195 -9.80 5.20 12.71
CA ARG A 195 -11.13 5.81 12.87
C ARG A 195 -11.64 6.51 11.62
N SER A 196 -10.95 6.39 10.49
CA SER A 196 -11.38 6.98 9.22
C SER A 196 -12.70 6.38 8.71
N ALA A 197 -13.32 7.04 7.72
CA ALA A 197 -14.58 6.57 7.11
C ALA A 197 -14.51 5.12 6.59
N VAL A 198 -13.32 4.66 6.22
CA VAL A 198 -13.05 3.25 5.91
C VAL A 198 -12.04 2.75 6.94
N PRO A 199 -12.49 2.21 8.08
CA PRO A 199 -11.60 1.79 9.15
C PRO A 199 -10.71 0.61 8.74
N VAL A 200 -9.56 0.50 9.37
CA VAL A 200 -8.58 -0.56 9.10
C VAL A 200 -8.01 -1.11 10.40
N TYR A 201 -7.89 -2.44 10.48
CA TYR A 201 -7.49 -3.15 11.70
C TYR A 201 -6.37 -4.17 11.47
N THR A 202 -5.62 -4.04 10.38
CA THR A 202 -4.44 -4.89 10.13
C THR A 202 -3.17 -4.05 10.10
N VAL A 203 -2.04 -4.67 10.46
CA VAL A 203 -0.75 -3.98 10.52
C VAL A 203 -0.35 -3.41 9.16
N ASP A 204 -0.54 -4.17 8.09
CA ASP A 204 -0.21 -3.71 6.73
C ASP A 204 -1.15 -2.61 6.23
N ALA A 205 -2.42 -2.61 6.66
CA ALA A 205 -3.35 -1.55 6.30
C ALA A 205 -2.96 -0.21 6.96
N ILE A 206 -2.58 -0.21 8.23
CA ILE A 206 -2.03 0.98 8.91
C ILE A 206 -0.71 1.40 8.28
N LYS A 207 0.18 0.46 8.01
CA LYS A 207 1.45 0.72 7.34
C LYS A 207 1.26 1.44 6.00
N ARG A 208 0.27 1.04 5.21
CA ARG A 208 -0.03 1.69 3.91
C ARG A 208 -0.69 3.05 4.05
N ARG A 209 -1.35 3.36 5.17
CA ARG A 209 -2.04 4.63 5.37
C ARG A 209 -1.17 5.71 5.98
N VAL A 210 -0.45 5.36 7.05
CA VAL A 210 0.33 6.33 7.84
C VAL A 210 1.75 5.86 8.13
N ARG A 211 2.23 4.83 7.42
CA ARG A 211 3.64 4.42 7.30
C ARG A 211 4.36 3.80 8.52
N PRO A 212 3.79 3.53 9.71
CA PRO A 212 4.57 2.85 10.74
C PRO A 212 5.05 1.48 10.23
N GLY A 213 6.31 1.17 10.43
CA GLY A 213 6.94 -0.05 9.90
C GLY A 213 7.53 0.06 8.49
N MET A 214 7.39 1.20 7.81
CA MET A 214 8.01 1.45 6.49
C MET A 214 9.50 1.83 6.60
N GLY A 215 9.92 2.29 7.75
CA GLY A 215 11.29 2.74 7.96
C GLY A 215 12.30 1.60 8.07
N ARG A 216 13.53 1.95 8.37
CA ARG A 216 14.70 1.09 8.36
C ARG A 216 14.57 -0.23 9.16
N CYS A 217 13.86 -0.19 10.30
CA CYS A 217 13.68 -1.37 11.15
C CYS A 217 12.52 -2.28 10.72
N GLN A 218 11.74 -1.90 9.70
CA GLN A 218 10.62 -2.67 9.15
C GLN A 218 9.63 -3.17 10.22
N GLY A 219 9.32 -2.31 11.20
CA GLY A 219 8.36 -2.61 12.27
C GLY A 219 8.98 -3.26 13.51
N GLY A 220 10.29 -3.52 13.54
CA GLY A 220 10.95 -4.19 14.65
C GLY A 220 10.76 -3.52 16.01
N PHE A 221 10.58 -2.19 16.06
CA PHE A 221 10.31 -1.45 17.28
C PHE A 221 8.83 -1.07 17.44
N CYS A 222 8.21 -0.53 16.39
CA CYS A 222 6.84 -0.04 16.47
C CYS A 222 5.79 -1.14 16.35
N GLY A 223 6.10 -2.29 15.76
CA GLY A 223 5.15 -3.36 15.49
C GLY A 223 4.31 -3.79 16.70
N PRO A 224 4.91 -4.14 17.86
CA PRO A 224 4.15 -4.51 19.05
C PRO A 224 3.19 -3.42 19.52
N THR A 225 3.62 -2.15 19.48
CA THR A 225 2.78 -1.02 19.86
C THR A 225 1.63 -0.81 18.89
N VAL A 226 1.88 -0.94 17.58
CA VAL A 226 0.82 -0.86 16.55
C VAL A 226 -0.21 -1.95 16.75
N VAL A 227 0.20 -3.21 16.96
CA VAL A 227 -0.71 -4.34 17.25
C VAL A 227 -1.58 -4.04 18.47
N LYS A 228 -0.98 -3.51 19.55
CA LYS A 228 -1.72 -3.15 20.78
C LYS A 228 -2.75 -2.07 20.52
N ILE A 229 -2.39 -0.99 19.82
CA ILE A 229 -3.32 0.09 19.46
C ILE A 229 -4.49 -0.46 18.62
N LEU A 230 -4.20 -1.30 17.64
CA LEU A 230 -5.23 -1.90 16.79
C LEU A 230 -6.18 -2.80 17.58
N ALA A 231 -5.66 -3.60 18.53
CA ALA A 231 -6.47 -4.46 19.40
C ALA A 231 -7.38 -3.63 20.31
N GLU A 232 -6.85 -2.58 20.92
CA GLU A 232 -7.61 -1.65 21.74
C GLU A 232 -8.75 -0.98 20.95
N GLU A 233 -8.49 -0.48 19.75
CA GLU A 233 -9.49 0.18 18.89
C GLU A 233 -10.53 -0.79 18.33
N LYS A 234 -10.15 -2.02 18.05
CA LYS A 234 -11.05 -3.08 17.59
C LYS A 234 -11.86 -3.71 18.74
N GLY A 235 -11.41 -3.56 19.98
CA GLY A 235 -12.01 -4.19 21.16
C GLY A 235 -11.80 -5.70 21.20
N CYS A 236 -10.62 -6.18 20.79
CA CYS A 236 -10.27 -7.60 20.72
C CYS A 236 -8.90 -7.87 21.36
N SER A 237 -8.51 -9.14 21.44
CA SER A 237 -7.18 -9.51 21.94
C SER A 237 -6.08 -9.22 20.89
N VAL A 238 -4.84 -9.10 21.34
CA VAL A 238 -3.70 -8.86 20.44
C VAL A 238 -3.45 -10.04 19.50
N GLU A 239 -3.84 -11.24 19.89
CA GLU A 239 -3.74 -12.46 19.08
C GLU A 239 -4.69 -12.45 17.88
N GLU A 240 -5.76 -11.66 17.92
CA GLU A 240 -6.73 -11.51 16.83
C GLU A 240 -6.33 -10.47 15.79
N ILE A 241 -5.25 -9.72 16.02
CA ILE A 241 -4.73 -8.79 15.05
C ILE A 241 -3.85 -9.53 14.05
N THR A 242 -4.17 -9.37 12.77
CA THR A 242 -3.43 -9.98 11.67
C THR A 242 -2.51 -8.99 10.98
N LYS A 243 -1.53 -9.50 10.23
CA LYS A 243 -0.63 -8.67 9.44
C LYS A 243 -1.35 -8.04 8.24
N GLY A 244 -2.08 -8.82 7.46
CA GLY A 244 -2.75 -8.37 6.24
C GLY A 244 -4.10 -9.04 6.03
N ASN A 245 -4.13 -10.33 5.70
CA ASN A 245 -5.35 -11.12 5.55
C ASN A 245 -5.63 -11.94 6.81
N ASP A 246 -6.76 -12.63 6.85
CA ASP A 246 -7.22 -13.41 8.02
C ASP A 246 -6.26 -14.55 8.40
N TYR A 247 -5.47 -15.04 7.45
CA TYR A 247 -4.50 -16.12 7.67
C TYR A 247 -3.12 -15.63 8.08
N SER A 248 -2.86 -14.33 8.00
CA SER A 248 -1.56 -13.73 8.35
C SER A 248 -1.44 -13.45 9.86
N VAL A 249 -1.57 -14.49 10.66
CA VAL A 249 -1.50 -14.43 12.12
C VAL A 249 -0.12 -13.98 12.58
N ILE A 250 -0.06 -13.01 13.50
CA ILE A 250 1.18 -12.50 14.07
C ILE A 250 1.53 -13.22 15.37
N LEU A 251 0.54 -13.46 16.22
CA LEU A 251 0.69 -14.08 17.54
C LEU A 251 -0.22 -15.30 17.63
N TYR A 252 0.36 -16.50 17.74
CA TYR A 252 -0.42 -17.74 17.83
C TYR A 252 -0.99 -17.99 19.23
N ASN A 253 -0.21 -17.71 20.29
CA ASN A 253 -0.58 -17.99 21.67
C ASN A 253 0.26 -17.15 22.64
N LYS A 254 -0.20 -17.08 23.90
CA LYS A 254 0.59 -16.53 25.00
C LYS A 254 1.81 -17.42 25.25
N THR A 255 2.99 -16.82 25.38
CA THR A 255 4.26 -17.54 25.62
C THR A 255 4.25 -18.25 26.97
N LYS A 256 3.60 -17.68 27.99
CA LYS A 256 3.45 -18.29 29.33
C LYS A 256 2.04 -18.81 29.48
N LYS A 257 1.84 -20.14 29.41
CA LYS A 257 0.58 -20.80 29.77
C LYS A 257 0.48 -20.79 31.31
N GLY A 258 -0.60 -20.23 31.87
CA GLY A 258 -0.93 -20.32 33.29
C GLY A 258 -0.68 -19.08 34.15
N ALA A 259 -0.23 -17.96 33.61
CA ALA A 259 -0.32 -16.71 34.31
C ALA A 259 -1.71 -16.09 34.10
N GLU A 260 -2.71 -16.60 34.82
CA GLU A 260 -3.88 -15.78 35.13
C GLU A 260 -3.40 -14.60 35.93
N THR A 261 -3.23 -13.47 35.30
CA THR A 261 -3.05 -12.19 36.00
C THR A 261 -4.40 -11.84 36.59
N ASN A 262 -4.63 -12.24 37.82
CA ASN A 262 -5.54 -11.54 38.70
C ASN A 262 -4.98 -10.10 38.86
N VAL A 263 -5.53 -9.15 38.16
CA VAL A 263 -5.45 -7.72 38.43
C VAL A 263 -6.86 -7.19 38.36
#